data_449246fba207771a7e6406d00d26f971
#
_entry.id   449246fba207771a7e6406d00d26f971
#
_cell.length_a   1.000
_cell.length_b   1.000
_cell.length_c   1.000
_cell.angle_alpha   90.00
_cell.angle_beta   90.00
_cell.angle_gamma   90.00
#
_symmetry.space_group_name_H-M   'P 1'
#
loop_
_entity.id
_entity.type
_entity.pdbx_description
1 polymer ?
#
loop_
_entity_poly.entity_id
_entity_poly.type
_entity_poly.pdbx_seq_one_letter_code
_entity_poly.pdbx_strand_id
1 'polypeptide(L)' 'MPDEPANLVLDLLRAIRGDVAELKADMVEVKERLGLLEQQGASISRRLDRVAGDVERIKRRLDLVESS' A
#
# COMPACT_ATOMS: atom_id res chain seq x y z
N MET A 1 26.53 -18.28 -39.82
CA MET A 1 27.49 -17.25 -39.42
C MET A 1 27.73 -17.36 -37.92
N PRO A 2 28.98 -17.35 -37.49
CA PRO A 2 29.29 -17.58 -36.07
C PRO A 2 28.80 -16.47 -35.12
N ASP A 3 28.47 -15.30 -35.68
CA ASP A 3 28.04 -14.13 -34.86
C ASP A 3 26.55 -14.09 -34.58
N GLU A 4 25.73 -14.86 -35.27
CA GLU A 4 24.26 -14.84 -35.06
C GLU A 4 23.84 -15.31 -33.68
N PRO A 5 24.35 -16.41 -33.12
CA PRO A 5 23.97 -16.81 -31.76
C PRO A 5 24.37 -15.78 -30.71
N ALA A 6 25.54 -15.15 -30.88
CA ALA A 6 26.00 -14.10 -29.97
C ALA A 6 25.11 -12.87 -30.06
N ASN A 7 24.67 -12.47 -31.24
CA ASN A 7 23.74 -11.35 -31.44
C ASN A 7 22.39 -11.64 -30.84
N LEU A 8 21.86 -12.85 -30.94
CA LEU A 8 20.62 -13.26 -30.31
C LEU A 8 20.72 -13.18 -28.79
N VAL A 9 21.82 -13.65 -28.23
CA VAL A 9 22.05 -13.57 -26.77
C VAL A 9 22.09 -12.12 -26.32
N LEU A 10 22.80 -11.25 -27.06
CA LEU A 10 22.86 -9.81 -26.75
C LEU A 10 21.46 -9.16 -26.80
N ASP A 11 20.67 -9.50 -27.80
CA ASP A 11 19.32 -8.97 -27.94
C ASP A 11 18.42 -9.43 -26.80
N LEU A 12 18.53 -10.70 -26.40
CA LEU A 12 17.81 -11.23 -25.26
C LEU A 12 18.23 -10.55 -23.96
N LEU A 13 19.53 -10.33 -23.75
CA LEU A 13 20.05 -9.64 -22.58
C LEU A 13 19.53 -8.21 -22.51
N ARG A 14 19.48 -7.51 -23.63
CA ARG A 14 18.95 -6.16 -23.70
C ARG A 14 17.45 -6.14 -23.37
N ALA A 15 16.69 -7.09 -23.89
CA ALA A 15 15.28 -7.22 -23.59
C ALA A 15 15.04 -7.48 -22.10
N ILE A 16 15.80 -8.39 -21.52
CA ILE A 16 15.72 -8.70 -20.08
C ILE A 16 16.08 -7.47 -19.25
N ARG A 17 17.12 -6.75 -19.65
CA ARG A 17 17.54 -5.54 -18.96
C ARG A 17 16.44 -4.47 -18.96
N GLY A 18 15.76 -4.34 -20.11
CA GLY A 18 14.62 -3.43 -20.23
C GLY A 18 13.46 -3.85 -19.33
N ASP A 19 13.15 -5.14 -19.31
CA ASP A 19 12.10 -5.69 -18.46
C ASP A 19 12.41 -5.48 -16.97
N VAL A 20 13.66 -5.70 -16.57
CA VAL A 20 14.09 -5.48 -15.19
C VAL A 20 13.96 -4.01 -14.81
N ALA A 21 14.31 -3.09 -15.73
CA ALA A 21 14.15 -1.66 -15.47
C ALA A 21 12.69 -1.27 -15.28
N GLU A 22 11.77 -1.82 -16.07
CA GLU A 22 10.33 -1.62 -15.90
C GLU A 22 9.84 -2.17 -14.58
N LEU A 23 10.28 -3.38 -14.20
CA LEU A 23 9.93 -3.97 -12.92
C LEU A 23 10.38 -3.12 -11.74
N LYS A 24 11.57 -2.55 -11.81
CA LYS A 24 12.08 -1.65 -10.77
C LYS A 24 11.21 -0.40 -10.65
N ALA A 25 10.82 0.18 -11.77
CA ALA A 25 9.93 1.34 -11.77
C ALA A 25 8.56 1.00 -11.18
N ASP A 26 8.01 -0.16 -11.54
CA ASP A 26 6.74 -0.65 -11.00
C ASP A 26 6.83 -0.89 -9.49
N MET A 27 7.95 -1.42 -9.01
CA MET A 27 8.18 -1.64 -7.59
C MET A 27 8.20 -0.33 -6.80
N VAL A 28 8.81 0.71 -7.34
CA VAL A 28 8.80 2.04 -6.71
C VAL A 28 7.37 2.54 -6.60
N GLU A 29 6.60 2.43 -7.66
CA GLU A 29 5.20 2.85 -7.68
C GLU A 29 4.36 2.07 -6.66
N VAL A 30 4.54 0.74 -6.58
CA VAL A 30 3.84 -0.09 -5.61
C VAL A 30 4.18 0.32 -4.18
N LYS A 31 5.45 0.58 -3.89
CA LYS A 31 5.88 1.04 -2.57
C LYS A 31 5.24 2.38 -2.20
N GLU A 32 5.15 3.30 -3.14
CA GLU A 32 4.49 4.59 -2.91
C GLU A 32 3.01 4.41 -2.60
N ARG A 33 2.32 3.56 -3.35
CA ARG A 33 0.91 3.25 -3.12
C ARG A 33 0.69 2.57 -1.78
N LEU A 34 1.56 1.64 -1.40
CA LEU A 34 1.50 0.99 -0.09
C LEU A 34 1.68 2.00 1.03
N GLY A 35 2.62 2.94 0.88
CA GLY A 35 2.81 4.02 1.85
C GLY A 35 1.56 4.86 2.03
N LEU A 36 0.90 5.24 0.93
CA LEU A 36 -0.36 5.98 0.97
C LEU A 36 -1.47 5.18 1.66
N LEU A 37 -1.58 3.88 1.37
CA LEU A 37 -2.56 3.00 2.00
C LEU A 37 -2.32 2.88 3.50
N GLU A 38 -1.07 2.77 3.92
CA GLU A 38 -0.70 2.73 5.34
C GLU A 38 -1.11 4.03 6.05
N GLN A 39 -0.86 5.18 5.43
CA GLN A 39 -1.28 6.47 5.98
C GLN A 39 -2.80 6.57 6.09
N GLN A 40 -3.51 6.15 5.06
CA GLN A 40 -4.98 6.13 5.05
C GLN A 40 -5.51 5.18 6.12
N GLY A 41 -4.91 4.00 6.25
CA GLY A 41 -5.28 3.03 7.28
C GLY A 41 -5.10 3.58 8.68
N ALA A 42 -3.99 4.24 8.96
CA ALA A 42 -3.74 4.89 10.25
C ALA A 42 -4.75 6.00 10.55
N SER A 43 -5.11 6.79 9.54
CA SER A 43 -6.12 7.84 9.65
C SER A 43 -7.50 7.25 9.97
N ILE A 44 -7.89 6.18 9.29
CA ILE A 44 -9.15 5.47 9.52
C ILE A 44 -9.18 4.90 10.93
N SER A 45 -8.11 4.27 11.38
CA SER A 45 -7.99 3.72 12.74
C SER A 45 -8.20 4.80 13.79
N ARG A 46 -7.59 5.97 13.61
CA ARG A 46 -7.78 7.09 14.55
C ARG A 46 -9.22 7.58 14.58
N ARG A 47 -9.88 7.63 13.42
CA ARG A 47 -11.30 8.00 13.34
C ARG A 47 -12.19 6.98 14.03
N LEU A 48 -11.91 5.69 13.85
CA LEU A 48 -12.64 4.61 14.51
C LEU A 48 -12.47 4.68 16.03
N ASP A 49 -11.26 4.91 16.51
CA ASP A 49 -10.99 5.08 17.94
C ASP A 49 -11.76 6.25 18.52
N ARG A 50 -11.85 7.34 17.80
CA ARG A 50 -12.60 8.53 18.21
C ARG A 50 -14.09 8.23 18.30
N VAL A 51 -14.63 7.54 17.29
CA VAL A 51 -16.05 7.15 17.27
C VAL A 51 -16.34 6.18 18.42
N ALA A 52 -15.47 5.21 18.66
CA ALA A 52 -15.61 4.26 19.76
C ALA A 52 -15.63 5.01 21.12
N GLY A 53 -14.77 6.00 21.30
CA GLY A 53 -14.78 6.84 22.49
C GLY A 53 -16.06 7.64 22.66
N ASP A 54 -16.60 8.17 21.57
CA ASP A 54 -17.86 8.89 21.58
C ASP A 54 -19.04 7.99 21.93
N VAL A 55 -19.06 6.77 21.41
CA VAL A 55 -20.08 5.76 21.75
C VAL A 55 -20.03 5.42 23.24
N GLU A 56 -18.84 5.24 23.80
CA GLU A 56 -18.66 4.97 25.22
C GLU A 56 -19.22 6.11 26.08
N ARG A 57 -18.99 7.36 25.71
CA ARG A 57 -19.54 8.52 26.42
C ARG A 57 -21.06 8.56 26.36
N ILE A 58 -21.62 8.27 25.21
CA ILE A 58 -23.07 8.23 25.03
C ILE A 58 -23.68 7.14 25.94
N LYS A 59 -23.06 5.97 25.98
CA LYS A 59 -23.51 4.88 26.86
C LYS A 59 -23.50 5.31 28.33
N ARG A 60 -22.46 5.94 28.77
CA ARG A 60 -22.35 6.42 30.16
C ARG A 60 -23.44 7.43 30.51
N ARG A 61 -23.74 8.36 29.59
CA ARG A 61 -24.81 9.35 29.79
C ARG A 61 -26.17 8.69 29.86
N LEU A 62 -26.42 7.71 29.01
CA LEU A 62 -27.66 6.94 29.03
C LEU A 62 -27.83 6.17 30.34
N ASP A 63 -26.78 5.54 30.81
CA ASP A 63 -26.77 4.81 32.07
C ASP A 63 -27.06 5.75 33.25
N LEU A 64 -26.47 6.95 33.25
CA LEU A 64 -26.72 7.94 34.31
C LEU A 64 -28.18 8.40 34.29
N VAL A 65 -28.74 8.61 33.12
CA VAL A 65 -30.15 9.03 33.00
C VAL A 65 -31.09 7.89 33.45
N GLU A 66 -30.80 6.66 33.09
CA GLU A 66 -31.61 5.50 33.49
C GLU A 66 -31.54 5.25 35.00
N SER A 67 -30.38 5.49 35.63
CA SER A 67 -30.18 5.24 37.05
C SER A 67 -30.75 6.36 37.93
N SER A 68 -31.08 7.51 37.35
CA SER A 68 -31.68 8.62 38.10
C SER A 68 -33.20 8.56 38.03
#